data_0bb4be8ce35c5eeccbc8072b5f9ebe68
#
_entry.id   0bb4be8ce35c5eeccbc8072b5f9ebe68
#
_cell.length_a   1.000
_cell.length_b   1.000
_cell.length_c   1.000
_cell.angle_alpha   90.00
_cell.angle_beta   90.00
_cell.angle_gamma   90.00
#
_symmetry.space_group_name_H-M   'P 1'
#
loop_
_entity.id
_entity.type
_entity.pdbx_description
1 polymer ?
#
loop_
_entity_poly.entity_id
_entity_poly.type
_entity_poly.pdbx_seq_one_letter_code
_entity_poly.pdbx_strand_id
1 'polypeptide(L)'
;MTVYSHSRLSTFENCPLQYRLKYVDKIKLDESETIEAFMGSRVHEALEKLYKDLRLSKTNTVDELLSFYDDNWKKNYSGDIRVVKEGYSPQNYRDTGAKCIREYYARYQPFNDGKTLGIEQIIHIDIEGYKLRGFIDRLSCSGGIYEIHDYKTSQYLPLQSHFDSDRQLALYQLGVQDMFADVREVDLVWHYLVFDKEIRSRRAAQELLELKNEILVLIGTIERAEEDNDFQAKETGLCDWCEYQSLCTKRMHIVKTGQMSLNKYLNDPGVKLVNQYVEKTNEKKKLMEEIDAELELLKEAIIAYAKKEGVEVIRGNDKKLRVRIEEKTHFPTKEEKGRGELDAIIKEAGKWEAVSDLNVHALAKAMNGWSPQLIEKIKEFRRMEESCRIYVSGLKERE
;
A
#
# COMPACT_ATOMS: atom_id res chain seq x y z
N MET A 1 7.87 33.38 5.13
CA MET A 1 8.05 32.54 3.93
C MET A 1 8.07 31.09 4.36
N THR A 2 7.28 30.26 3.76
CA THR A 2 7.18 28.83 4.11
C THR A 2 8.46 28.09 3.70
N VAL A 3 9.01 27.28 4.61
CA VAL A 3 10.12 26.38 4.29
C VAL A 3 9.56 25.01 4.01
N TYR A 4 9.86 24.48 2.83
CA TYR A 4 9.42 23.14 2.42
C TYR A 4 10.46 22.07 2.78
N SER A 5 10.07 20.81 2.70
CA SER A 5 10.95 19.65 2.80
C SER A 5 10.41 18.54 1.91
N HIS A 6 11.23 17.56 1.57
CA HIS A 6 10.75 16.37 0.86
C HIS A 6 9.51 15.77 1.52
N SER A 7 9.57 15.55 2.84
CA SER A 7 8.44 14.97 3.61
C SER A 7 7.19 15.84 3.57
N ARG A 8 7.34 17.17 3.63
CA ARG A 8 6.21 18.10 3.54
C ARG A 8 5.53 18.03 2.16
N LEU A 9 6.30 18.01 1.09
CA LEU A 9 5.81 17.87 -0.28
C LEU A 9 5.11 16.53 -0.48
N SER A 10 5.75 15.44 -0.07
CA SER A 10 5.17 14.08 -0.18
C SER A 10 3.88 13.91 0.62
N THR A 11 3.76 14.58 1.77
CA THR A 11 2.52 14.57 2.55
C THR A 11 1.36 15.16 1.76
N PHE A 12 1.58 16.27 1.03
CA PHE A 12 0.53 16.87 0.20
C PHE A 12 0.13 15.98 -0.98
N GLU A 13 1.09 15.41 -1.68
CA GLU A 13 0.84 14.48 -2.80
C GLU A 13 0.06 13.24 -2.36
N ASN A 14 0.39 12.72 -1.19
CA ASN A 14 -0.31 11.56 -0.61
C ASN A 14 -1.73 11.92 -0.18
N CYS A 15 -1.90 13.01 0.56
CA CYS A 15 -3.21 13.46 1.01
C CYS A 15 -3.20 14.96 1.38
N PRO A 16 -3.82 15.84 0.59
CA PRO A 16 -3.92 17.26 0.91
C PRO A 16 -4.54 17.53 2.30
N LEU A 17 -5.54 16.76 2.72
CA LEU A 17 -6.11 16.91 4.06
C LEU A 17 -5.08 16.60 5.16
N GLN A 18 -4.26 15.56 5.01
CA GLN A 18 -3.18 15.27 5.96
C GLN A 18 -2.18 16.43 6.03
N TYR A 19 -1.81 16.98 4.86
CA TYR A 19 -0.93 18.16 4.79
C TYR A 19 -1.53 19.34 5.57
N ARG A 20 -2.80 19.65 5.36
CA ARG A 20 -3.51 20.71 6.09
C ARG A 20 -3.43 20.49 7.59
N LEU A 21 -3.86 19.33 8.06
CA LEU A 21 -3.90 19.03 9.51
C LEU A 21 -2.50 19.12 10.14
N LYS A 22 -1.47 18.66 9.43
CA LYS A 22 -0.10 18.61 9.93
C LYS A 22 0.65 19.95 9.87
N TYR A 23 0.55 20.66 8.74
CA TYR A 23 1.42 21.80 8.46
C TYR A 23 0.70 23.15 8.48
N VAL A 24 -0.59 23.22 8.17
CA VAL A 24 -1.40 24.45 8.23
C VAL A 24 -2.04 24.58 9.60
N ASP A 25 -2.89 23.64 9.98
CA ASP A 25 -3.60 23.64 11.26
C ASP A 25 -2.69 23.24 12.43
N LYS A 26 -1.56 22.58 12.17
CA LYS A 26 -0.54 22.15 13.14
C LYS A 26 -1.12 21.35 14.31
N ILE A 27 -2.09 20.47 13.98
CA ILE A 27 -2.71 19.63 14.99
C ILE A 27 -1.68 18.61 15.48
N LYS A 28 -1.37 18.70 16.76
CA LYS A 28 -0.57 17.69 17.46
C LYS A 28 -1.51 16.64 18.01
N LEU A 29 -1.30 15.40 17.63
CA LEU A 29 -1.94 14.26 18.26
C LEU A 29 -0.98 13.68 19.27
N ASP A 30 -1.49 13.00 20.27
CA ASP A 30 -0.66 12.17 21.16
C ASP A 30 -0.19 10.95 20.35
N GLU A 31 0.88 11.17 19.59
CA GLU A 31 1.46 10.13 18.73
C GLU A 31 2.27 9.17 19.60
N SER A 32 1.82 7.94 19.71
CA SER A 32 2.70 6.86 20.10
C SER A 32 3.59 6.51 18.91
N GLU A 33 4.90 6.68 19.07
CA GLU A 33 5.91 6.29 18.09
C GLU A 33 5.77 4.79 17.76
N THR A 34 5.97 4.39 16.49
CA THR A 34 6.03 2.97 16.16
C THR A 34 7.40 2.41 16.51
N ILE A 35 7.45 1.13 16.85
CA ILE A 35 8.70 0.46 17.23
C ILE A 35 9.70 0.45 16.07
N GLU A 36 9.23 0.44 14.81
CA GLU A 36 10.06 0.55 13.62
C GLU A 36 10.77 1.90 13.54
N ALA A 37 10.05 3.00 13.76
CA ALA A 37 10.62 4.35 13.78
C ALA A 37 11.59 4.52 14.95
N PHE A 38 11.21 4.02 16.12
CA PHE A 38 12.06 4.02 17.32
C PHE A 38 13.38 3.27 17.09
N MET A 39 13.32 2.05 16.55
CA MET A 39 14.49 1.26 16.18
C MET A 39 15.36 2.01 15.17
N GLY A 40 14.74 2.57 14.13
CA GLY A 40 15.43 3.35 13.11
C GLY A 40 16.22 4.49 13.72
N SER A 41 15.60 5.30 14.57
CA SER A 41 16.26 6.41 15.27
C SER A 41 17.46 5.95 16.09
N ARG A 42 17.35 4.84 16.82
CA ARG A 42 18.46 4.31 17.63
C ARG A 42 19.62 3.80 16.78
N VAL A 43 19.33 3.19 15.62
CA VAL A 43 20.38 2.75 14.66
C VAL A 43 21.09 3.96 14.06
N HIS A 44 20.34 5.00 13.62
CA HIS A 44 20.92 6.26 13.12
C HIS A 44 21.85 6.90 14.15
N GLU A 45 21.44 7.00 15.42
CA GLU A 45 22.27 7.54 16.49
C GLU A 45 23.59 6.77 16.69
N ALA A 46 23.57 5.44 16.53
CA ALA A 46 24.78 4.63 16.65
C ALA A 46 25.74 4.87 15.46
N LEU A 47 25.20 4.98 14.23
CA LEU A 47 26.00 5.29 13.05
C LEU A 47 26.51 6.74 13.06
N GLU A 48 25.67 7.68 13.52
CA GLU A 48 26.06 9.06 13.77
C GLU A 48 27.24 9.15 14.73
N LYS A 49 27.17 8.42 15.86
CA LYS A 49 28.27 8.35 16.84
C LYS A 49 29.56 7.81 16.19
N LEU A 50 29.47 6.72 15.42
CA LEU A 50 30.61 6.13 14.74
C LEU A 50 31.35 7.19 13.91
N TYR A 51 30.65 7.89 13.02
CA TYR A 51 31.27 8.87 12.12
C TYR A 51 31.67 10.17 12.81
N LYS A 52 30.98 10.59 13.88
CA LYS A 52 31.41 11.71 14.72
C LYS A 52 32.73 11.41 15.42
N ASP A 53 32.88 10.23 15.99
CA ASP A 53 34.10 9.80 16.67
C ASP A 53 35.26 9.63 15.67
N LEU A 54 34.98 9.07 14.47
CA LEU A 54 35.98 8.96 13.39
C LEU A 54 36.53 10.32 12.94
N ARG A 55 35.67 11.36 12.86
CA ARG A 55 36.15 12.73 12.58
C ARG A 55 37.11 13.28 13.63
N LEU A 56 37.04 12.77 14.84
CA LEU A 56 37.94 13.08 15.97
C LEU A 56 39.10 12.06 16.07
N SER A 57 39.32 11.28 15.01
CA SER A 57 40.38 10.24 14.97
C SER A 57 40.19 9.12 16.01
N LYS A 58 38.96 8.91 16.49
CA LYS A 58 38.61 7.82 17.40
C LYS A 58 37.83 6.76 16.63
N THR A 59 38.37 5.56 16.52
CA THR A 59 37.67 4.41 15.95
C THR A 59 36.97 3.63 17.06
N ASN A 60 35.65 3.60 17.05
CA ASN A 60 34.90 2.75 17.98
C ASN A 60 35.03 1.27 17.56
N THR A 61 35.06 0.40 18.55
CA THR A 61 34.81 -1.02 18.30
C THR A 61 33.32 -1.28 18.07
N VAL A 62 32.99 -2.41 17.46
CA VAL A 62 31.58 -2.81 17.26
C VAL A 62 30.86 -2.95 18.61
N ASP A 63 31.56 -3.45 19.66
CA ASP A 63 30.98 -3.63 20.98
C ASP A 63 30.66 -2.29 21.67
N GLU A 64 31.51 -1.28 21.48
CA GLU A 64 31.22 0.08 21.98
C GLU A 64 29.98 0.68 21.32
N LEU A 65 29.77 0.45 20.00
CA LEU A 65 28.59 0.92 19.28
C LEU A 65 27.32 0.18 19.72
N LEU A 66 27.44 -1.14 19.92
CA LEU A 66 26.31 -1.95 20.40
C LEU A 66 25.93 -1.60 21.84
N SER A 67 26.91 -1.32 22.71
CA SER A 67 26.66 -0.84 24.06
C SER A 67 25.94 0.52 24.04
N PHE A 68 26.39 1.45 23.20
CA PHE A 68 25.77 2.75 23.02
C PHE A 68 24.32 2.63 22.51
N TYR A 69 24.08 1.76 21.52
CA TYR A 69 22.75 1.46 21.02
C TYR A 69 21.84 0.91 22.12
N ASP A 70 22.31 -0.05 22.88
CA ASP A 70 21.57 -0.67 23.97
C ASP A 70 21.23 0.31 25.10
N ASP A 71 22.16 1.18 25.46
CA ASP A 71 21.96 2.19 26.50
C ASP A 71 20.93 3.24 26.05
N ASN A 72 21.00 3.68 24.78
CA ASN A 72 20.02 4.59 24.21
C ASN A 72 18.63 3.92 24.04
N TRP A 73 18.59 2.64 23.69
CA TRP A 73 17.35 1.88 23.67
C TRP A 73 16.68 1.89 25.03
N LYS A 74 17.40 1.47 26.09
CA LYS A 74 16.87 1.40 27.46
C LYS A 74 16.44 2.77 28.00
N LYS A 75 17.21 3.80 27.69
CA LYS A 75 16.97 5.17 28.17
C LYS A 75 15.70 5.77 27.57
N ASN A 76 15.43 5.51 26.29
CA ASN A 76 14.38 6.19 25.53
C ASN A 76 13.14 5.32 25.29
N TYR A 77 13.21 4.01 25.57
CA TYR A 77 12.07 3.12 25.39
C TYR A 77 10.99 3.40 26.44
N SER A 78 9.76 3.62 25.97
CA SER A 78 8.58 3.73 26.83
C SER A 78 7.51 2.70 26.44
N GLY A 79 6.59 2.40 27.34
CA GLY A 79 5.48 1.48 27.08
C GLY A 79 4.46 1.99 26.08
N ASP A 80 4.53 3.28 25.69
CA ASP A 80 3.63 3.90 24.72
C ASP A 80 4.07 3.64 23.28
N ILE A 81 5.29 3.09 23.08
CA ILE A 81 5.79 2.73 21.76
C ILE A 81 5.00 1.51 21.23
N ARG A 82 4.34 1.69 20.10
CA ARG A 82 3.45 0.66 19.52
C ARG A 82 4.22 -0.38 18.72
N VAL A 83 3.99 -1.66 19.03
CA VAL A 83 4.36 -2.78 18.19
C VAL A 83 3.12 -3.16 17.37
N VAL A 84 3.17 -2.90 16.06
CA VAL A 84 2.01 -3.12 15.17
C VAL A 84 1.98 -4.55 14.64
N LYS A 85 3.15 -5.18 14.45
CA LYS A 85 3.25 -6.50 13.84
C LYS A 85 2.96 -7.61 14.86
N GLU A 86 1.92 -8.40 14.60
CA GLU A 86 1.57 -9.54 15.45
C GLU A 86 2.69 -10.56 15.58
N GLY A 87 2.83 -11.14 16.76
CA GLY A 87 3.88 -12.12 17.07
C GLY A 87 5.28 -11.54 17.23
N TYR A 88 5.46 -10.22 17.11
CA TYR A 88 6.72 -9.54 17.34
C TYR A 88 6.71 -8.83 18.70
N SER A 89 7.86 -8.82 19.33
CA SER A 89 8.10 -8.11 20.58
C SER A 89 9.11 -6.97 20.39
N PRO A 90 9.20 -6.00 21.28
CA PRO A 90 10.25 -4.99 21.23
C PRO A 90 11.66 -5.55 21.17
N GLN A 91 11.87 -6.75 21.74
CA GLN A 91 13.17 -7.43 21.69
C GLN A 91 13.55 -7.85 20.27
N ASN A 92 12.59 -8.31 19.44
CA ASN A 92 12.88 -8.66 18.04
C ASN A 92 13.41 -7.46 17.25
N TYR A 93 12.84 -6.28 17.48
CA TYR A 93 13.30 -5.03 16.84
C TYR A 93 14.66 -4.59 17.36
N ARG A 94 14.88 -4.69 18.69
CA ARG A 94 16.17 -4.39 19.29
C ARG A 94 17.29 -5.28 18.72
N ASP A 95 17.04 -6.57 18.59
CA ASP A 95 17.98 -7.52 18.01
C ASP A 95 18.23 -7.24 16.52
N THR A 96 17.19 -6.84 15.78
CA THR A 96 17.32 -6.43 14.38
C THR A 96 18.18 -5.18 14.24
N GLY A 97 17.99 -4.16 15.06
CA GLY A 97 18.80 -2.95 15.04
C GLY A 97 20.28 -3.24 15.41
N ALA A 98 20.52 -4.07 16.42
CA ALA A 98 21.86 -4.51 16.77
C ALA A 98 22.54 -5.31 15.63
N LYS A 99 21.79 -6.14 14.91
CA LYS A 99 22.24 -6.83 13.72
C LYS A 99 22.65 -5.84 12.62
N CYS A 100 21.79 -4.85 12.32
CA CYS A 100 22.07 -3.81 11.34
C CYS A 100 23.40 -3.10 11.60
N ILE A 101 23.65 -2.70 12.84
CA ILE A 101 24.88 -2.02 13.26
C ILE A 101 26.09 -2.94 13.06
N ARG A 102 25.99 -4.21 13.44
CA ARG A 102 27.09 -5.19 13.35
C ARG A 102 27.47 -5.48 11.87
N GLU A 103 26.47 -5.68 11.02
CA GLU A 103 26.68 -5.96 9.60
C GLU A 103 27.24 -4.73 8.88
N TYR A 104 26.71 -3.53 9.16
CA TYR A 104 27.26 -2.28 8.63
C TYR A 104 28.72 -2.08 9.05
N TYR A 105 29.04 -2.28 10.33
CA TYR A 105 30.40 -2.17 10.83
C TYR A 105 31.35 -3.14 10.11
N ALA A 106 30.97 -4.40 10.00
CA ALA A 106 31.79 -5.44 9.34
C ALA A 106 32.04 -5.13 7.86
N ARG A 107 31.06 -4.53 7.17
CA ARG A 107 31.15 -4.20 5.75
C ARG A 107 32.07 -3.01 5.48
N TYR A 108 31.99 -1.96 6.29
CA TYR A 108 32.64 -0.69 5.98
C TYR A 108 33.95 -0.42 6.74
N GLN A 109 34.31 -1.23 7.75
CA GLN A 109 35.63 -1.07 8.37
C GLN A 109 36.76 -1.34 7.32
N PRO A 110 37.81 -0.51 7.29
CA PRO A 110 38.22 0.50 8.27
C PRO A 110 37.65 1.92 8.08
N PHE A 111 36.54 2.11 7.38
CA PHE A 111 35.82 3.38 7.21
C PHE A 111 36.63 4.47 6.49
N ASN A 112 37.36 4.08 5.44
CA ASN A 112 38.27 4.93 4.68
C ASN A 112 37.78 5.20 3.24
N ASP A 113 36.50 4.96 2.97
CA ASP A 113 35.81 5.14 1.68
C ASP A 113 35.65 6.60 1.23
N GLY A 114 36.02 7.54 2.10
CA GLY A 114 35.98 8.98 1.82
C GLY A 114 36.05 9.81 3.09
N LYS A 115 36.36 11.11 2.95
CA LYS A 115 36.34 12.04 4.07
C LYS A 115 34.90 12.40 4.41
N THR A 116 34.43 12.07 5.59
CA THR A 116 33.12 12.53 6.11
C THR A 116 33.14 14.04 6.34
N LEU A 117 32.34 14.78 5.59
CA LEU A 117 32.19 16.23 5.66
C LEU A 117 31.07 16.67 6.58
N GLY A 118 29.92 15.96 6.55
CA GLY A 118 28.73 16.25 7.34
C GLY A 118 28.10 14.98 7.90
N ILE A 119 27.45 15.10 9.07
CA ILE A 119 26.70 14.03 9.75
C ILE A 119 25.46 14.71 10.31
N GLU A 120 24.26 14.15 10.06
CA GLU A 120 22.97 14.79 10.38
C GLU A 120 22.95 16.26 9.93
N GLN A 121 23.50 16.49 8.74
CA GLN A 121 23.74 17.84 8.26
C GLN A 121 22.48 18.42 7.64
N ILE A 122 22.09 19.62 8.11
CA ILE A 122 21.05 20.40 7.46
C ILE A 122 21.57 20.86 6.11
N ILE A 123 20.79 20.60 5.06
CA ILE A 123 20.99 21.10 3.72
C ILE A 123 19.88 22.08 3.35
N HIS A 124 20.28 23.25 2.87
CA HIS A 124 19.38 24.28 2.35
C HIS A 124 19.42 24.27 0.83
N ILE A 125 18.26 24.34 0.24
CA ILE A 125 18.09 24.30 -1.21
C ILE A 125 17.21 25.50 -1.59
N ASP A 126 17.64 26.26 -2.58
CA ASP A 126 16.86 27.33 -3.16
C ASP A 126 16.41 26.92 -4.58
N ILE A 127 15.11 26.96 -4.80
CA ILE A 127 14.55 26.73 -6.14
C ILE A 127 13.72 27.97 -6.50
N GLU A 128 14.30 28.86 -7.29
CA GLU A 128 13.66 30.12 -7.75
C GLU A 128 13.02 30.93 -6.62
N GLY A 129 13.71 31.02 -5.45
CA GLY A 129 13.27 31.77 -4.28
C GLY A 129 12.49 30.94 -3.27
N TYR A 130 12.02 29.75 -3.62
CA TYR A 130 11.43 28.83 -2.65
C TYR A 130 12.52 28.14 -1.83
N LYS A 131 12.39 28.23 -0.50
CA LYS A 131 13.36 27.64 0.42
C LYS A 131 12.93 26.21 0.80
N LEU A 132 13.82 25.26 0.55
CA LEU A 132 13.65 23.88 0.99
C LEU A 132 14.76 23.53 1.98
N ARG A 133 14.46 22.57 2.87
CA ARG A 133 15.38 22.07 3.87
C ARG A 133 15.30 20.55 3.93
N GLY A 134 16.47 19.93 4.02
CA GLY A 134 16.60 18.50 4.27
C GLY A 134 17.65 18.19 5.34
N PHE A 135 17.79 16.93 5.67
CA PHE A 135 18.82 16.39 6.56
C PHE A 135 19.52 15.27 5.83
N ILE A 136 20.84 15.36 5.75
CA ILE A 136 21.70 14.32 5.17
C ILE A 136 22.29 13.54 6.34
N ASP A 137 22.01 12.23 6.40
CA ASP A 137 22.52 11.38 7.47
C ASP A 137 24.05 11.40 7.51
N ARG A 138 24.70 11.20 6.33
CA ARG A 138 26.14 11.36 6.17
C ARG A 138 26.47 11.92 4.78
N LEU A 139 27.30 12.93 4.73
CA LEU A 139 27.91 13.48 3.52
C LEU A 139 29.41 13.13 3.51
N SER A 140 29.89 12.45 2.50
CA SER A 140 31.34 12.19 2.33
C SER A 140 31.83 12.68 0.96
N CYS A 141 33.15 12.82 0.86
CA CYS A 141 33.78 13.25 -0.38
C CYS A 141 35.13 12.54 -0.58
N SER A 142 35.38 12.11 -1.79
CA SER A 142 36.68 11.60 -2.23
C SER A 142 36.99 12.15 -3.64
N GLY A 143 38.02 12.99 -3.77
CA GLY A 143 38.49 13.51 -5.07
C GLY A 143 37.44 14.30 -5.89
N GLY A 144 36.52 15.03 -5.23
CA GLY A 144 35.45 15.78 -5.88
C GLY A 144 34.20 14.95 -6.21
N ILE A 145 34.18 13.67 -5.84
CA ILE A 145 32.98 12.82 -5.85
C ILE A 145 32.37 12.90 -4.46
N TYR A 146 31.16 13.45 -4.40
CA TYR A 146 30.40 13.59 -3.17
C TYR A 146 29.42 12.42 -3.04
N GLU A 147 29.27 11.84 -1.85
CA GLU A 147 28.31 10.78 -1.57
C GLU A 147 27.32 11.26 -0.50
N ILE A 148 26.04 11.25 -0.87
CA ILE A 148 24.93 11.53 0.04
C ILE A 148 24.39 10.18 0.51
N HIS A 149 24.67 9.85 1.77
CA HIS A 149 24.24 8.58 2.37
C HIS A 149 22.96 8.77 3.16
N ASP A 150 22.05 7.81 3.00
CA ASP A 150 20.77 7.72 3.70
C ASP A 150 20.61 6.28 4.24
N TYR A 151 20.37 6.16 5.54
CA TYR A 151 20.26 4.88 6.24
C TYR A 151 18.80 4.46 6.36
N LYS A 152 18.46 3.27 5.87
CA LYS A 152 17.11 2.73 5.89
C LYS A 152 17.05 1.43 6.70
N THR A 153 16.19 1.42 7.72
CA THR A 153 15.89 0.23 8.54
C THR A 153 14.57 -0.45 8.12
N SER A 154 14.05 -0.09 6.94
CA SER A 154 12.84 -0.68 6.37
C SER A 154 12.98 -2.19 6.15
N GLN A 155 11.92 -2.94 6.41
CA GLN A 155 11.80 -4.37 6.09
C GLN A 155 11.37 -4.64 4.64
N TYR A 156 11.29 -3.61 3.80
CA TYR A 156 10.98 -3.70 2.38
C TYR A 156 12.12 -3.09 1.57
N LEU A 157 12.59 -3.82 0.56
CA LEU A 157 13.63 -3.38 -0.35
C LEU A 157 13.01 -3.08 -1.71
N PRO A 158 12.93 -1.81 -2.14
CA PRO A 158 12.43 -1.43 -3.45
C PRO A 158 13.31 -1.93 -4.60
N LEU A 159 12.78 -1.87 -5.83
CA LEU A 159 13.53 -2.14 -7.05
C LEU A 159 14.46 -0.95 -7.40
N GLN A 160 15.51 -1.20 -8.21
CA GLN A 160 16.44 -0.15 -8.65
C GLN A 160 15.74 1.07 -9.26
N SER A 161 14.71 0.85 -10.07
CA SER A 161 13.94 1.92 -10.71
C SER A 161 13.31 2.92 -9.72
N HIS A 162 13.02 2.48 -8.50
CA HIS A 162 12.54 3.38 -7.45
C HIS A 162 13.63 4.36 -7.00
N PHE A 163 14.86 3.87 -6.85
CA PHE A 163 16.01 4.71 -6.46
C PHE A 163 16.41 5.66 -7.58
N ASP A 164 16.28 5.24 -8.84
CA ASP A 164 16.58 6.08 -10.00
C ASP A 164 15.55 7.21 -10.18
N SER A 165 14.37 7.10 -9.58
CA SER A 165 13.33 8.14 -9.53
C SER A 165 13.15 8.80 -8.15
N ASP A 166 13.95 8.43 -7.15
CA ASP A 166 13.83 8.98 -5.80
C ASP A 166 14.14 10.49 -5.79
N ARG A 167 13.22 11.25 -5.23
CA ARG A 167 13.30 12.70 -5.16
C ARG A 167 14.09 13.20 -3.95
N GLN A 168 14.11 12.45 -2.85
CA GLN A 168 14.68 12.93 -1.58
C GLN A 168 16.16 13.27 -1.73
N LEU A 169 16.98 12.28 -2.11
CA LEU A 169 18.42 12.51 -2.25
C LEU A 169 18.75 13.35 -3.48
N ALA A 170 17.93 13.31 -4.54
CA ALA A 170 18.08 14.18 -5.68
C ALA A 170 17.92 15.69 -5.31
N LEU A 171 16.98 16.01 -4.42
CA LEU A 171 16.87 17.37 -3.85
C LEU A 171 18.12 17.74 -3.04
N TYR A 172 18.65 16.80 -2.24
CA TYR A 172 19.85 17.06 -1.45
C TYR A 172 21.07 17.28 -2.33
N GLN A 173 21.15 16.59 -3.49
CA GLN A 173 22.20 16.83 -4.48
C GLN A 173 22.22 18.29 -4.95
N LEU A 174 21.06 18.93 -5.20
CA LEU A 174 20.99 20.34 -5.55
C LEU A 174 21.66 21.22 -4.48
N GLY A 175 21.33 20.99 -3.22
CA GLY A 175 21.92 21.75 -2.13
C GLY A 175 23.41 21.49 -1.92
N VAL A 176 23.90 20.28 -2.18
CA VAL A 176 25.33 19.96 -2.14
C VAL A 176 26.07 20.68 -3.28
N GLN A 177 25.50 20.73 -4.48
CA GLN A 177 26.08 21.46 -5.62
C GLN A 177 26.12 22.95 -5.37
N ASP A 178 25.16 23.53 -4.65
CA ASP A 178 25.16 24.93 -4.28
C ASP A 178 26.17 25.24 -3.14
N MET A 179 26.40 24.27 -2.27
CA MET A 179 27.25 24.43 -1.08
C MET A 179 28.74 24.29 -1.39
N PHE A 180 29.14 23.48 -2.37
CA PHE A 180 30.51 23.15 -2.69
C PHE A 180 30.85 23.46 -4.14
N ALA A 181 31.93 24.22 -4.38
CA ALA A 181 32.34 24.64 -5.72
C ALA A 181 33.14 23.56 -6.49
N ASP A 182 33.65 22.55 -5.80
CA ASP A 182 34.51 21.49 -6.34
C ASP A 182 33.77 20.18 -6.66
N VAL A 183 32.44 20.20 -6.63
CA VAL A 183 31.60 19.03 -6.96
C VAL A 183 31.78 18.67 -8.43
N ARG A 184 32.31 17.46 -8.67
CA ARG A 184 32.38 16.85 -10.00
C ARG A 184 31.21 15.93 -10.25
N GLU A 185 30.95 15.06 -9.28
CA GLU A 185 29.89 14.08 -9.32
C GLU A 185 29.26 13.94 -7.93
N VAL A 186 28.00 13.52 -7.90
CA VAL A 186 27.29 13.20 -6.66
C VAL A 186 26.68 11.81 -6.78
N ASP A 187 27.06 10.92 -5.89
CA ASP A 187 26.46 9.62 -5.72
C ASP A 187 25.37 9.69 -4.63
N LEU A 188 24.20 9.18 -4.96
CA LEU A 188 23.09 9.00 -4.05
C LEU A 188 23.16 7.57 -3.53
N VAL A 189 23.33 7.39 -2.23
CA VAL A 189 23.66 6.11 -1.62
C VAL A 189 22.66 5.75 -0.53
N TRP A 190 21.88 4.69 -0.76
CA TRP A 190 20.94 4.16 0.24
C TRP A 190 21.52 2.90 0.87
N HIS A 191 21.60 2.90 2.19
CA HIS A 191 22.01 1.74 2.98
C HIS A 191 20.78 1.05 3.56
N TYR A 192 20.29 -0.01 2.93
CA TYR A 192 19.22 -0.85 3.44
C TYR A 192 19.75 -1.83 4.45
N LEU A 193 19.87 -1.38 5.70
CA LEU A 193 20.62 -2.03 6.77
C LEU A 193 20.06 -3.42 7.14
N VAL A 194 18.72 -3.60 7.11
CA VAL A 194 18.09 -4.91 7.40
C VAL A 194 18.50 -5.97 6.38
N PHE A 195 18.80 -5.57 5.15
CA PHE A 195 19.19 -6.45 4.05
C PHE A 195 20.70 -6.49 3.82
N ASP A 196 21.46 -5.73 4.59
CA ASP A 196 22.89 -5.50 4.36
C ASP A 196 23.18 -5.14 2.90
N LYS A 197 22.41 -4.22 2.33
CA LYS A 197 22.54 -3.78 0.94
C LYS A 197 22.79 -2.29 0.82
N GLU A 198 23.74 -1.97 -0.06
CA GLU A 198 23.98 -0.63 -0.56
C GLU A 198 23.42 -0.52 -1.98
N ILE A 199 22.71 0.56 -2.26
CA ILE A 199 22.16 0.86 -3.57
C ILE A 199 22.59 2.26 -3.94
N ARG A 200 23.02 2.43 -5.19
CA ARG A 200 23.52 3.70 -5.71
C ARG A 200 22.70 4.16 -6.90
N SER A 201 22.57 5.46 -7.03
CA SER A 201 22.04 6.13 -8.20
C SER A 201 22.72 7.46 -8.42
N ARG A 202 22.61 8.02 -9.61
CA ARG A 202 23.10 9.35 -9.98
C ARG A 202 22.02 10.12 -10.72
N ARG A 203 22.10 11.44 -10.69
CA ARG A 203 21.19 12.30 -11.46
C ARG A 203 22.00 13.11 -12.45
N ALA A 204 21.59 13.05 -13.71
CA ALA A 204 22.08 13.96 -14.73
C ALA A 204 21.54 15.39 -14.52
N ALA A 205 22.21 16.37 -15.09
CA ALA A 205 21.79 17.78 -14.98
C ALA A 205 20.36 18.02 -15.51
N GLN A 206 19.97 17.29 -16.56
CA GLN A 206 18.63 17.36 -17.12
C GLN A 206 17.56 16.86 -16.15
N GLU A 207 17.81 15.73 -15.47
CA GLU A 207 16.90 15.16 -14.48
C GLU A 207 16.72 16.09 -13.26
N LEU A 208 17.79 16.77 -12.85
CA LEU A 208 17.73 17.77 -11.79
C LEU A 208 16.95 19.03 -12.19
N LEU A 209 17.02 19.43 -13.46
CA LEU A 209 16.22 20.52 -13.98
C LEU A 209 14.72 20.14 -14.03
N GLU A 210 14.41 18.96 -14.47
CA GLU A 210 13.05 18.43 -14.48
C GLU A 210 12.50 18.34 -13.04
N LEU A 211 13.29 17.85 -12.10
CA LEU A 211 12.95 17.82 -10.68
C LEU A 211 12.64 19.22 -10.12
N LYS A 212 13.46 20.24 -10.45
CA LYS A 212 13.18 21.63 -10.03
C LYS A 212 11.82 22.09 -10.54
N ASN A 213 11.51 21.84 -11.81
CA ASN A 213 10.22 22.23 -12.41
C ASN A 213 9.03 21.49 -11.75
N GLU A 214 9.16 20.19 -11.48
CA GLU A 214 8.14 19.42 -10.78
C GLU A 214 7.87 19.99 -9.38
N ILE A 215 8.92 20.34 -8.65
CA ILE A 215 8.81 20.94 -7.32
C ILE A 215 8.10 22.31 -7.39
N LEU A 216 8.42 23.15 -8.36
CA LEU A 216 7.76 24.45 -8.54
C LEU A 216 6.26 24.28 -8.83
N VAL A 217 5.90 23.35 -9.71
CA VAL A 217 4.50 23.03 -10.01
C VAL A 217 3.78 22.53 -8.76
N LEU A 218 4.42 21.66 -7.99
CA LEU A 218 3.84 21.10 -6.75
C LEU A 218 3.65 22.18 -5.69
N ILE A 219 4.65 23.04 -5.48
CA ILE A 219 4.54 24.18 -4.53
C ILE A 219 3.42 25.12 -4.97
N GLY A 220 3.32 25.47 -6.24
CA GLY A 220 2.24 26.30 -6.75
C GLY A 220 0.84 25.65 -6.59
N THR A 221 0.77 24.31 -6.59
CA THR A 221 -0.46 23.58 -6.28
C THR A 221 -0.80 23.65 -4.80
N ILE A 222 0.21 23.57 -3.93
CA ILE A 222 0.04 23.71 -2.47
C ILE A 222 -0.44 25.13 -2.14
N GLU A 223 0.19 26.15 -2.72
CA GLU A 223 -0.17 27.56 -2.47
C GLU A 223 -1.61 27.85 -2.89
N ARG A 224 -2.05 27.35 -4.05
CA ARG A 224 -3.46 27.44 -4.46
C ARG A 224 -4.39 26.73 -3.50
N ALA A 225 -4.04 25.54 -3.04
CA ALA A 225 -4.85 24.82 -2.06
C ALA A 225 -4.93 25.56 -0.71
N GLU A 226 -3.87 26.28 -0.32
CA GLU A 226 -3.85 27.14 0.88
C GLU A 226 -4.72 28.39 0.67
N GLU A 227 -4.67 29.06 -0.49
CA GLU A 227 -5.47 30.23 -0.86
C GLU A 227 -6.97 29.88 -0.93
N ASP A 228 -7.31 28.81 -1.63
CA ASP A 228 -8.70 28.36 -1.82
C ASP A 228 -9.25 27.62 -0.60
N ASN A 229 -8.41 27.33 0.40
CA ASN A 229 -8.72 26.46 1.55
C ASN A 229 -9.32 25.12 1.12
N ASP A 230 -8.85 24.56 0.00
CA ASP A 230 -9.31 23.30 -0.56
C ASP A 230 -8.28 22.17 -0.38
N PHE A 231 -8.54 21.33 0.61
CA PHE A 231 -7.70 20.22 1.00
C PHE A 231 -8.49 18.92 1.03
N GLN A 232 -8.72 18.34 -0.14
CA GLN A 232 -9.52 17.13 -0.28
C GLN A 232 -8.82 15.92 0.34
N ALA A 233 -9.58 15.10 1.08
CA ALA A 233 -9.10 13.81 1.57
C ALA A 233 -8.90 12.85 0.40
N LYS A 234 -7.69 12.32 0.24
CA LYS A 234 -7.33 11.33 -0.77
C LYS A 234 -7.10 9.98 -0.11
N GLU A 235 -7.82 8.95 -0.54
CA GLU A 235 -7.59 7.60 -0.06
C GLU A 235 -6.41 6.95 -0.78
N THR A 236 -5.47 6.45 0.00
CA THR A 236 -4.25 5.77 -0.47
C THR A 236 -4.01 4.53 0.39
N GLY A 237 -3.07 3.66 -0.03
CA GLY A 237 -2.63 2.53 0.78
C GLY A 237 -2.01 2.92 2.13
N LEU A 238 -1.70 4.21 2.35
CA LEU A 238 -1.13 4.72 3.60
C LEU A 238 -2.19 5.15 4.62
N CYS A 239 -3.49 5.08 4.29
CA CYS A 239 -4.54 5.54 5.18
C CYS A 239 -4.61 4.76 6.51
N ASP A 240 -4.24 3.48 6.50
CA ASP A 240 -4.27 2.65 7.71
C ASP A 240 -3.17 3.03 8.71
N TRP A 241 -2.10 3.69 8.25
CA TRP A 241 -1.02 4.24 9.07
C TRP A 241 -1.15 5.74 9.33
N CYS A 242 -2.20 6.38 8.81
CA CYS A 242 -2.39 7.82 8.96
C CYS A 242 -2.74 8.17 10.42
N GLU A 243 -1.99 9.07 11.01
CA GLU A 243 -2.19 9.57 12.37
C GLU A 243 -3.52 10.34 12.54
N TYR A 244 -4.03 10.96 11.45
CA TYR A 244 -5.23 11.80 11.46
C TYR A 244 -6.53 11.06 11.10
N GLN A 245 -6.59 9.72 11.21
CA GLN A 245 -7.79 8.95 10.85
C GLN A 245 -9.05 9.42 11.61
N SER A 246 -8.90 9.80 12.89
CA SER A 246 -10.01 10.26 13.73
C SER A 246 -10.60 11.61 13.28
N LEU A 247 -9.84 12.41 12.55
CA LEU A 247 -10.24 13.71 12.00
C LEU A 247 -10.59 13.65 10.51
N CYS A 248 -10.28 12.52 9.86
CA CYS A 248 -10.47 12.35 8.43
C CYS A 248 -11.94 12.06 8.11
N THR A 249 -12.56 12.87 7.25
CA THR A 249 -13.96 12.70 6.84
C THR A 249 -14.25 11.33 6.21
N LYS A 250 -13.24 10.69 5.59
CA LYS A 250 -13.36 9.37 4.99
C LYS A 250 -13.08 8.22 5.97
N ARG A 251 -12.33 8.45 7.06
CA ARG A 251 -11.86 7.40 7.98
C ARG A 251 -12.39 7.52 9.41
N MET A 252 -12.85 8.70 9.85
CA MET A 252 -13.31 8.90 11.22
C MET A 252 -14.43 7.94 11.64
N HIS A 253 -15.27 7.50 10.69
CA HIS A 253 -16.30 6.51 10.97
C HIS A 253 -15.69 5.17 11.38
N ILE A 254 -14.65 4.71 10.69
CA ILE A 254 -13.95 3.46 10.96
C ILE A 254 -13.31 3.51 12.36
N VAL A 255 -12.66 4.63 12.70
CA VAL A 255 -12.05 4.83 14.03
C VAL A 255 -13.11 4.81 15.13
N LYS A 256 -14.22 5.54 14.93
CA LYS A 256 -15.34 5.55 15.89
C LYS A 256 -15.93 4.17 16.09
N THR A 257 -16.17 3.42 15.02
CA THR A 257 -16.72 2.06 15.11
C THR A 257 -15.75 1.07 15.74
N GLY A 258 -14.44 1.18 15.47
CA GLY A 258 -13.42 0.34 16.08
C GLY A 258 -13.23 0.54 17.59
N GLN A 259 -13.58 1.71 18.12
CA GLN A 259 -13.50 2.03 19.55
C GLN A 259 -14.77 1.67 20.34
N MET A 260 -15.88 1.39 19.64
CA MET A 260 -17.16 1.08 20.28
C MET A 260 -17.25 -0.41 20.61
N SER A 261 -17.69 -0.75 21.83
CA SER A 261 -18.05 -2.12 22.17
C SER A 261 -19.31 -2.56 21.40
N LEU A 262 -19.46 -3.87 21.15
CA LEU A 262 -20.63 -4.45 20.46
C LEU A 262 -21.99 -3.92 21.02
N ASN A 263 -22.09 -3.73 22.35
CA ASN A 263 -23.29 -3.20 22.99
C ASN A 263 -23.55 -1.71 22.69
N LYS A 264 -22.53 -0.92 22.38
CA LYS A 264 -22.67 0.48 21.98
C LYS A 264 -23.15 0.64 20.53
N TYR A 265 -22.86 -0.34 19.67
CA TYR A 265 -23.36 -0.34 18.29
C TYR A 265 -24.87 -0.46 18.19
N LEU A 266 -25.52 -1.10 19.18
CA LEU A 266 -26.98 -1.22 19.21
C LEU A 266 -27.70 0.13 19.33
N ASN A 267 -27.00 1.17 19.78
CA ASN A 267 -27.54 2.51 19.93
C ASN A 267 -27.27 3.43 18.70
N ASP A 268 -26.44 2.99 17.76
CA ASP A 268 -26.16 3.72 16.53
C ASP A 268 -27.06 3.18 15.40
N PRO A 269 -28.01 4.00 14.88
CA PRO A 269 -28.96 3.52 13.87
C PRO A 269 -28.28 2.91 12.63
N GLY A 270 -27.18 3.49 12.15
CA GLY A 270 -26.44 3.01 10.98
C GLY A 270 -25.79 1.65 11.22
N VAL A 271 -25.11 1.49 12.34
CA VAL A 271 -24.46 0.22 12.72
C VAL A 271 -25.51 -0.84 13.05
N LYS A 272 -26.59 -0.48 13.72
CA LYS A 272 -27.71 -1.38 14.01
C LYS A 272 -28.33 -1.95 12.72
N LEU A 273 -28.54 -1.10 11.73
CA LEU A 273 -29.08 -1.52 10.43
C LEU A 273 -28.13 -2.50 9.73
N VAL A 274 -26.83 -2.21 9.72
CA VAL A 274 -25.81 -3.11 9.10
C VAL A 274 -25.79 -4.46 9.84
N ASN A 275 -25.73 -4.45 11.16
CA ASN A 275 -25.69 -5.69 11.95
C ASN A 275 -26.96 -6.52 11.73
N GLN A 276 -28.14 -5.92 11.77
CA GLN A 276 -29.40 -6.62 11.51
C GLN A 276 -29.47 -7.17 10.08
N TYR A 277 -28.98 -6.41 9.10
CA TYR A 277 -28.94 -6.88 7.71
C TYR A 277 -28.03 -8.10 7.54
N VAL A 278 -26.83 -8.05 8.14
CA VAL A 278 -25.86 -9.18 8.11
C VAL A 278 -26.45 -10.40 8.82
N GLU A 279 -27.04 -10.23 10.00
CA GLU A 279 -27.67 -11.32 10.76
C GLU A 279 -28.77 -11.99 9.93
N LYS A 280 -29.69 -11.22 9.37
CA LYS A 280 -30.79 -11.74 8.54
C LYS A 280 -30.30 -12.39 7.24
N THR A 281 -29.21 -11.88 6.68
CA THR A 281 -28.58 -12.50 5.50
C THR A 281 -27.98 -13.85 5.82
N ASN A 282 -27.29 -13.97 6.96
CA ASN A 282 -26.70 -15.23 7.41
C ASN A 282 -27.79 -16.25 7.79
N GLU A 283 -28.85 -15.81 8.49
CA GLU A 283 -30.01 -16.65 8.84
C GLU A 283 -30.68 -17.19 7.57
N LYS A 284 -30.93 -16.32 6.59
CA LYS A 284 -31.47 -16.70 5.28
C LYS A 284 -30.60 -17.76 4.60
N LYS A 285 -29.28 -17.57 4.57
CA LYS A 285 -28.34 -18.50 3.94
C LYS A 285 -28.39 -19.87 4.60
N LYS A 286 -28.38 -19.92 5.94
CA LYS A 286 -28.45 -21.15 6.71
C LYS A 286 -29.75 -21.89 6.46
N LEU A 287 -30.89 -21.18 6.50
CA LEU A 287 -32.21 -21.76 6.22
C LEU A 287 -32.30 -22.29 4.76
N MET A 288 -31.69 -21.59 3.80
CA MET A 288 -31.66 -22.06 2.42
C MET A 288 -30.84 -23.35 2.27
N GLU A 289 -29.67 -23.42 2.92
CA GLU A 289 -28.82 -24.62 2.90
C GLU A 289 -29.54 -25.82 3.54
N GLU A 290 -30.26 -25.64 4.66
CA GLU A 290 -31.06 -26.68 5.32
C GLU A 290 -32.22 -27.16 4.42
N ILE A 291 -32.95 -26.20 3.80
CA ILE A 291 -34.07 -26.51 2.89
C ILE A 291 -33.58 -27.23 1.61
N ASP A 292 -32.48 -26.73 1.03
CA ASP A 292 -31.92 -27.33 -0.19
C ASP A 292 -31.45 -28.80 0.09
N ALA A 293 -30.84 -29.04 1.25
CA ALA A 293 -30.43 -30.38 1.65
C ALA A 293 -31.67 -31.34 1.80
N GLU A 294 -32.75 -30.85 2.40
CA GLU A 294 -34.00 -31.62 2.56
C GLU A 294 -34.69 -31.89 1.22
N LEU A 295 -34.69 -30.88 0.32
CA LEU A 295 -35.22 -31.01 -1.05
C LEU A 295 -34.43 -32.03 -1.88
N GLU A 296 -33.12 -32.12 -1.75
CA GLU A 296 -32.33 -33.16 -2.46
C GLU A 296 -32.66 -34.57 -1.93
N LEU A 297 -32.80 -34.74 -0.61
CA LEU A 297 -33.25 -36.04 -0.05
C LEU A 297 -34.64 -36.45 -0.55
N LEU A 298 -35.59 -35.52 -0.59
CA LEU A 298 -36.92 -35.75 -1.14
C LEU A 298 -36.88 -36.06 -2.63
N LYS A 299 -36.06 -35.38 -3.39
CA LYS A 299 -35.86 -35.61 -4.82
C LYS A 299 -35.30 -36.99 -5.12
N GLU A 300 -34.29 -37.43 -4.36
CA GLU A 300 -33.77 -38.80 -4.46
C GLU A 300 -34.84 -39.84 -4.18
N ALA A 301 -35.63 -39.66 -3.11
CA ALA A 301 -36.71 -40.54 -2.76
C ALA A 301 -37.81 -40.61 -3.83
N ILE A 302 -38.20 -39.47 -4.40
CA ILE A 302 -39.17 -39.38 -5.52
C ILE A 302 -38.67 -40.08 -6.76
N ILE A 303 -37.42 -39.93 -7.13
CA ILE A 303 -36.81 -40.59 -8.29
C ILE A 303 -36.75 -42.12 -8.04
N ALA A 304 -36.37 -42.55 -6.87
CA ALA A 304 -36.34 -43.96 -6.48
C ALA A 304 -37.74 -44.60 -6.57
N TYR A 305 -38.76 -43.91 -6.05
CA TYR A 305 -40.14 -44.34 -6.11
C TYR A 305 -40.63 -44.44 -7.58
N ALA A 306 -40.40 -43.40 -8.38
CA ALA A 306 -40.78 -43.39 -9.79
C ALA A 306 -40.17 -44.55 -10.57
N LYS A 307 -38.89 -44.86 -10.34
CA LYS A 307 -38.19 -46.01 -10.94
C LYS A 307 -38.76 -47.33 -10.50
N LYS A 308 -39.05 -47.49 -9.20
CA LYS A 308 -39.58 -48.74 -8.62
C LYS A 308 -40.97 -49.05 -9.15
N GLU A 309 -41.85 -48.05 -9.24
CA GLU A 309 -43.23 -48.23 -9.66
C GLU A 309 -43.43 -48.09 -11.18
N GLY A 310 -42.39 -47.74 -11.94
CA GLY A 310 -42.43 -47.53 -13.40
C GLY A 310 -43.34 -46.40 -13.82
N VAL A 311 -43.48 -45.33 -13.01
CA VAL A 311 -44.40 -44.21 -13.29
C VAL A 311 -43.65 -42.91 -13.50
N GLU A 312 -44.11 -42.14 -14.50
CA GLU A 312 -43.56 -40.80 -14.76
C GLU A 312 -44.29 -39.71 -13.97
N VAL A 313 -45.52 -39.96 -13.47
CA VAL A 313 -46.32 -38.94 -12.79
C VAL A 313 -46.77 -39.49 -11.43
N ILE A 314 -46.34 -38.80 -10.38
CA ILE A 314 -46.72 -39.10 -9.02
C ILE A 314 -47.71 -38.01 -8.58
N ARG A 315 -48.84 -38.43 -8.01
CA ARG A 315 -49.91 -37.53 -7.49
C ARG A 315 -49.83 -37.43 -6.00
N GLY A 316 -49.84 -36.21 -5.48
CA GLY A 316 -50.17 -35.87 -4.11
C GLY A 316 -51.65 -35.51 -3.96
N ASN A 317 -52.03 -34.92 -2.87
CA ASN A 317 -53.43 -34.56 -2.61
C ASN A 317 -53.94 -33.46 -3.56
N ASP A 318 -53.18 -32.42 -3.77
CA ASP A 318 -53.54 -31.21 -4.54
C ASP A 318 -52.57 -30.90 -5.68
N LYS A 319 -51.41 -31.56 -5.73
CA LYS A 319 -50.34 -31.36 -6.71
C LYS A 319 -49.91 -32.68 -7.32
N LYS A 320 -49.27 -32.58 -8.51
CA LYS A 320 -48.63 -33.72 -9.17
C LYS A 320 -47.22 -33.37 -9.56
N LEU A 321 -46.30 -34.33 -9.46
CA LEU A 321 -44.93 -34.20 -9.92
C LEU A 321 -44.75 -35.08 -11.13
N ARG A 322 -44.05 -34.57 -12.13
CA ARG A 322 -43.61 -35.34 -13.30
C ARG A 322 -42.11 -35.58 -13.21
N VAL A 323 -41.71 -36.84 -13.16
CA VAL A 323 -40.31 -37.24 -13.15
C VAL A 323 -39.92 -37.63 -14.55
N ARG A 324 -39.01 -36.88 -15.14
CA ARG A 324 -38.36 -37.19 -16.41
C ARG A 324 -36.93 -37.56 -16.13
N ILE A 325 -36.52 -38.73 -16.59
CA ILE A 325 -35.14 -39.19 -16.55
C ILE A 325 -34.63 -39.04 -17.96
N GLU A 326 -33.87 -37.99 -18.21
CA GLU A 326 -33.29 -37.69 -19.51
C GLU A 326 -31.77 -37.83 -19.43
N GLU A 327 -31.18 -38.47 -20.42
CA GLU A 327 -29.72 -38.43 -20.58
C GLU A 327 -29.35 -37.08 -21.19
N LYS A 328 -28.62 -36.29 -20.42
CA LYS A 328 -28.09 -34.99 -20.90
C LYS A 328 -26.70 -35.18 -21.45
N THR A 329 -26.51 -34.76 -22.65
CA THR A 329 -25.18 -34.67 -23.25
C THR A 329 -24.44 -33.49 -22.66
N HIS A 330 -23.32 -33.74 -22.00
CA HIS A 330 -22.44 -32.72 -21.46
C HIS A 330 -21.25 -32.51 -22.38
N PHE A 331 -20.95 -31.27 -22.70
CA PHE A 331 -19.76 -30.86 -23.40
C PHE A 331 -18.88 -30.05 -22.44
N PRO A 332 -17.54 -30.05 -22.61
CA PRO A 332 -16.64 -29.32 -21.77
C PRO A 332 -16.99 -27.82 -21.76
N THR A 333 -17.03 -27.20 -20.56
CA THR A 333 -17.19 -25.77 -20.35
C THR A 333 -15.92 -25.01 -20.76
N LYS A 334 -15.94 -23.67 -20.78
CA LYS A 334 -14.79 -22.85 -21.19
C LYS A 334 -13.49 -23.14 -20.42
N GLU A 335 -13.62 -23.61 -19.20
CA GLU A 335 -12.51 -23.83 -18.26
C GLU A 335 -12.08 -25.30 -18.19
N GLU A 336 -12.82 -26.19 -18.82
CA GLU A 336 -12.55 -27.62 -18.78
C GLU A 336 -11.61 -28.07 -19.91
N LYS A 337 -10.83 -29.10 -19.58
CA LYS A 337 -9.90 -29.74 -20.51
C LYS A 337 -10.65 -30.34 -21.71
N GLY A 338 -10.15 -30.08 -22.92
CA GLY A 338 -10.80 -30.55 -24.17
C GLY A 338 -11.70 -29.52 -24.84
N ARG A 339 -12.02 -28.39 -24.17
CA ARG A 339 -12.86 -27.35 -24.80
C ARG A 339 -12.25 -26.77 -26.05
N GLY A 340 -10.95 -26.48 -26.04
CA GLY A 340 -10.24 -25.90 -27.18
C GLY A 340 -10.24 -26.84 -28.41
N GLU A 341 -10.12 -28.15 -28.18
CA GLU A 341 -10.18 -29.15 -29.22
C GLU A 341 -11.58 -29.26 -29.84
N LEU A 342 -12.62 -29.25 -28.99
CA LEU A 342 -14.02 -29.22 -29.41
C LEU A 342 -14.33 -27.98 -30.27
N ASP A 343 -13.88 -26.79 -29.82
CA ASP A 343 -14.08 -25.54 -30.58
C ASP A 343 -13.38 -25.59 -31.93
N ALA A 344 -12.19 -26.17 -32.02
CA ALA A 344 -11.48 -26.36 -33.29
C ALA A 344 -12.24 -27.27 -34.24
N ILE A 345 -12.72 -28.41 -33.77
CA ILE A 345 -13.51 -29.38 -34.58
C ILE A 345 -14.79 -28.73 -35.13
N ILE A 346 -15.51 -27.97 -34.28
CA ILE A 346 -16.76 -27.32 -34.70
C ILE A 346 -16.48 -26.20 -35.71
N LYS A 347 -15.40 -25.45 -35.58
CA LYS A 347 -14.98 -24.41 -36.52
C LYS A 347 -14.57 -25.00 -37.87
N GLU A 348 -13.76 -26.06 -37.84
CA GLU A 348 -13.33 -26.78 -39.04
C GLU A 348 -14.52 -27.39 -39.80
N ALA A 349 -15.52 -27.89 -39.09
CA ALA A 349 -16.78 -28.38 -39.66
C ALA A 349 -17.72 -27.28 -40.21
N GLY A 350 -17.36 -25.99 -40.06
CA GLY A 350 -18.17 -24.85 -40.49
C GLY A 350 -19.50 -24.69 -39.74
N LYS A 351 -19.59 -25.25 -38.51
CA LYS A 351 -20.84 -25.24 -37.73
C LYS A 351 -20.78 -24.25 -36.53
N TRP A 352 -19.72 -23.42 -36.46
CA TRP A 352 -19.51 -22.53 -35.36
C TRP A 352 -20.66 -21.51 -35.15
N GLU A 353 -21.14 -20.91 -36.23
CA GLU A 353 -22.24 -19.93 -36.17
C GLU A 353 -23.55 -20.49 -35.62
N ALA A 354 -23.80 -21.81 -35.87
CA ALA A 354 -25.01 -22.46 -35.38
C ALA A 354 -25.02 -22.73 -33.88
N VAL A 355 -23.86 -22.71 -33.22
CA VAL A 355 -23.69 -23.02 -31.78
C VAL A 355 -23.03 -21.89 -31.00
N SER A 356 -22.62 -20.79 -31.65
CA SER A 356 -22.08 -19.59 -31.02
C SER A 356 -23.16 -18.51 -30.86
N ASP A 357 -23.22 -17.89 -29.68
CA ASP A 357 -24.17 -16.82 -29.43
C ASP A 357 -23.44 -15.57 -28.94
N LEU A 358 -24.04 -14.39 -29.16
CA LEU A 358 -23.47 -13.11 -28.72
C LEU A 358 -23.53 -12.99 -27.19
N ASN A 359 -22.37 -13.01 -26.55
CA ASN A 359 -22.29 -12.79 -25.14
C ASN A 359 -22.35 -11.29 -24.83
N VAL A 360 -23.56 -10.80 -24.46
CA VAL A 360 -23.82 -9.38 -24.18
C VAL A 360 -23.00 -8.82 -23.01
N HIS A 361 -22.62 -9.65 -22.03
CA HIS A 361 -21.77 -9.23 -20.92
C HIS A 361 -20.30 -9.03 -21.35
N ALA A 362 -19.81 -9.92 -22.22
CA ALA A 362 -18.49 -9.77 -22.81
C ALA A 362 -18.46 -8.57 -23.77
N LEU A 363 -19.52 -8.34 -24.55
CA LEU A 363 -19.67 -7.16 -25.39
C LEU A 363 -19.59 -5.88 -24.60
N ALA A 364 -20.33 -5.76 -23.48
CA ALA A 364 -20.35 -4.58 -22.64
C ALA A 364 -18.96 -4.24 -22.04
N LYS A 365 -18.13 -5.26 -21.78
CA LYS A 365 -16.75 -5.06 -21.30
C LYS A 365 -15.79 -4.70 -22.45
N ALA A 366 -15.91 -5.39 -23.57
CA ALA A 366 -14.99 -5.24 -24.70
C ALA A 366 -15.12 -3.88 -25.40
N MET A 367 -16.33 -3.31 -25.45
CA MET A 367 -16.58 -2.05 -26.15
C MET A 367 -15.82 -0.85 -25.57
N ASN A 368 -15.34 -0.92 -24.34
CA ASN A 368 -14.53 0.16 -23.73
C ASN A 368 -13.18 0.39 -24.46
N GLY A 369 -12.71 -0.59 -25.26
CA GLY A 369 -11.48 -0.48 -26.04
C GLY A 369 -11.73 -0.27 -27.56
N TRP A 370 -12.98 -0.07 -27.99
CA TRP A 370 -13.33 0.04 -29.41
C TRP A 370 -13.29 1.47 -29.94
N SER A 371 -13.23 1.60 -31.27
CA SER A 371 -13.23 2.92 -31.90
C SER A 371 -14.56 3.66 -31.66
N PRO A 372 -14.51 5.01 -31.51
CA PRO A 372 -15.71 5.82 -31.28
C PRO A 372 -16.80 5.63 -32.36
N GLN A 373 -16.39 5.41 -33.60
CA GLN A 373 -17.28 5.19 -34.73
C GLN A 373 -18.08 3.87 -34.61
N LEU A 374 -17.47 2.82 -34.08
CA LEU A 374 -18.15 1.54 -33.84
C LEU A 374 -19.08 1.63 -32.62
N ILE A 375 -18.68 2.31 -31.58
CA ILE A 375 -19.50 2.54 -30.39
C ILE A 375 -20.78 3.31 -30.76
N GLU A 376 -20.66 4.35 -31.59
CA GLU A 376 -21.82 5.14 -32.03
C GLU A 376 -22.83 4.30 -32.80
N LYS A 377 -22.38 3.37 -33.66
CA LYS A 377 -23.27 2.47 -34.44
C LYS A 377 -24.08 1.50 -33.57
N ILE A 378 -23.57 1.11 -32.40
CA ILE A 378 -24.25 0.16 -31.51
C ILE A 378 -25.00 0.88 -30.35
N LYS A 379 -24.93 2.21 -30.28
CA LYS A 379 -25.47 3.01 -29.19
C LYS A 379 -26.99 2.86 -29.05
N GLU A 380 -27.73 2.77 -30.15
CA GLU A 380 -29.21 2.58 -30.18
C GLU A 380 -29.66 1.26 -29.56
N PHE A 381 -28.77 0.25 -29.53
CA PHE A 381 -29.07 -1.05 -28.90
C PHE A 381 -28.71 -1.09 -27.43
N ARG A 382 -28.10 -0.02 -26.91
CA ARG A 382 -27.65 0.07 -25.53
C ARG A 382 -28.72 0.73 -24.66
N ARG A 383 -29.15 0.02 -23.62
CA ARG A 383 -29.94 0.59 -22.55
C ARG A 383 -29.05 0.74 -21.31
N MET A 384 -29.12 1.88 -20.65
CA MET A 384 -28.48 2.13 -19.37
C MET A 384 -29.56 2.03 -18.29
N GLU A 385 -29.38 1.09 -17.38
CA GLU A 385 -30.22 0.93 -16.20
C GLU A 385 -29.38 1.17 -14.95
N GLU A 386 -29.89 1.97 -14.04
CA GLU A 386 -29.28 2.16 -12.73
C GLU A 386 -29.63 0.96 -11.86
N SER A 387 -28.61 0.20 -11.43
CA SER A 387 -28.79 -0.91 -10.49
C SER A 387 -28.03 -0.64 -9.21
N CYS A 388 -28.72 -0.69 -8.08
CA CYS A 388 -28.09 -0.62 -6.77
C CYS A 388 -27.89 -2.05 -6.23
N ARG A 389 -26.67 -2.39 -5.84
CA ARG A 389 -26.34 -3.67 -5.21
C ARG A 389 -25.69 -3.45 -3.86
N ILE A 390 -26.18 -4.14 -2.85
CA ILE A 390 -25.59 -4.13 -1.52
C ILE A 390 -24.70 -5.37 -1.39
N TYR A 391 -23.43 -5.16 -1.09
CA TYR A 391 -22.48 -6.24 -0.85
C TYR A 391 -22.17 -6.32 0.65
N VAL A 392 -22.25 -7.54 1.19
CA VAL A 392 -21.78 -7.85 2.54
C VAL A 392 -20.40 -8.48 2.40
N SER A 393 -19.41 -7.88 3.02
CA SER A 393 -18.05 -8.44 3.12
C SER A 393 -17.66 -8.57 4.58
N GLY A 394 -16.89 -9.61 4.91
CA GLY A 394 -16.28 -9.74 6.23
C GLY A 394 -15.34 -8.56 6.48
N LEU A 395 -15.34 -8.03 7.70
CA LEU A 395 -14.26 -7.18 8.17
C LEU A 395 -13.01 -8.07 8.18
N LYS A 396 -12.00 -7.74 7.38
CA LYS A 396 -10.70 -8.40 7.50
C LYS A 396 -10.22 -8.19 8.93
N GLU A 397 -9.94 -9.28 9.62
CA GLU A 397 -9.17 -9.20 10.85
C GLU A 397 -7.91 -8.40 10.53
N ARG A 398 -7.60 -7.41 11.36
CA ARG A 398 -6.42 -6.57 11.18
C ARG A 398 -5.19 -7.47 11.39
N GLU A 399 -4.57 -7.89 10.29
CA GLU A 399 -3.23 -8.46 10.33
C GLU A 399 -2.20 -7.41 10.76
#